data_ad9a36672549081549917beef59af2a9
#
_entry.id   ad9a36672549081549917beef59af2a9
#
_cell.length_a   1.000
_cell.length_b   1.000
_cell.length_c   1.000
_cell.angle_alpha   90.00
_cell.angle_beta   90.00
_cell.angle_gamma   90.00
#
_symmetry.space_group_name_H-M   'P 1'
#
loop_
_entity.id
_entity.type
_entity.pdbx_description
1 polymer ?
#
loop_
_entity_poly.entity_id
_entity_poly.type
_entity_poly.pdbx_seq_one_letter_code
_entity_poly.pdbx_strand_id
1 'polypeptide(L)'
;IDGYEISMDRLADFDINRVERVTILKDATGTAIYGVRAGNGVIAITTKKMQAGNIRLHYRFDGGIDVADLSSYDIMDASQKLALEKSMGMYDGNDALYQERLKNGNTNWLKVPLQTPFRHKHQLEIEGGDSSILYRAYFLATPGNKGVMKGSKRDHYAIGTRLDYRNSKLYVSDELRIDVIYGKESPYG
;
A
#
# COMPACT_ATOMS: atom_id res chain seq x y z
N ILE A 1 13.06 -12.04 0.92
CA ILE A 1 13.52 -11.18 2.01
C ILE A 1 14.46 -11.98 2.91
N ASP A 2 15.66 -11.48 3.17
CA ASP A 2 16.68 -12.12 4.02
C ASP A 2 16.96 -13.61 3.69
N GLY A 3 16.88 -13.97 2.40
CA GLY A 3 17.06 -15.33 1.91
C GLY A 3 15.79 -16.19 1.84
N TYR A 4 14.67 -15.70 2.31
CA TYR A 4 13.39 -16.40 2.25
C TYR A 4 12.51 -15.86 1.11
N GLU A 5 11.85 -16.78 0.41
CA GLU A 5 10.86 -16.44 -0.62
C GLU A 5 9.57 -15.93 0.03
N ILE A 6 9.01 -14.87 -0.51
CA ILE A 6 7.72 -14.31 -0.09
C ILE A 6 6.82 -14.04 -1.30
N SER A 7 5.51 -14.01 -1.11
CA SER A 7 4.55 -13.61 -2.14
C SER A 7 4.58 -12.11 -2.40
N MET A 8 4.12 -11.69 -3.59
CA MET A 8 4.00 -10.27 -3.95
C MET A 8 3.05 -9.51 -3.02
N ASP A 9 1.97 -10.15 -2.54
CA ASP A 9 1.04 -9.55 -1.59
C ASP A 9 1.74 -9.20 -0.26
N ARG A 10 2.57 -10.13 0.23
CA ARG A 10 3.38 -9.89 1.43
C ARG A 10 4.44 -8.81 1.22
N LEU A 11 4.98 -8.70 0.00
CA LEU A 11 5.92 -7.64 -0.33
C LEU A 11 5.24 -6.27 -0.34
N ALA A 12 4.02 -6.16 -0.86
CA ALA A 12 3.25 -4.92 -0.87
C ALA A 12 2.96 -4.39 0.55
N ASP A 13 2.78 -5.29 1.50
CA ASP A 13 2.56 -4.95 2.92
C ASP A 13 3.85 -4.86 3.74
N PHE A 14 5.01 -5.08 3.11
CA PHE A 14 6.28 -5.01 3.81
C PHE A 14 6.67 -3.55 4.09
N ASP A 15 7.15 -3.30 5.30
CA ASP A 15 7.60 -1.97 5.67
C ASP A 15 8.94 -1.63 5.03
N ILE A 16 8.92 -0.71 4.06
CA ILE A 16 10.10 -0.25 3.34
C ILE A 16 11.16 0.37 4.27
N ASN A 17 10.76 0.89 5.42
CA ASN A 17 11.71 1.49 6.38
C ASN A 17 12.61 0.44 7.05
N ARG A 18 12.23 -0.83 7.01
CA ARG A 18 13.05 -1.96 7.47
C ARG A 18 14.06 -2.42 6.42
N VAL A 19 13.95 -1.94 5.19
CA VAL A 19 14.86 -2.31 4.10
C VAL A 19 16.19 -1.59 4.27
N GLU A 20 17.29 -2.36 4.22
CA GLU A 20 18.65 -1.86 4.13
C GLU A 20 19.09 -1.75 2.67
N ARG A 21 18.78 -2.81 1.89
CA ARG A 21 19.22 -2.90 0.49
C ARG A 21 18.23 -3.72 -0.34
N VAL A 22 18.06 -3.30 -1.58
CA VAL A 22 17.36 -4.07 -2.62
C VAL A 22 18.37 -4.39 -3.72
N THR A 23 18.49 -5.66 -4.07
CA THR A 23 19.34 -6.15 -5.16
C THR A 23 18.48 -6.85 -6.20
N ILE A 24 18.61 -6.44 -7.46
CA ILE A 24 17.89 -7.07 -8.58
C ILE A 24 18.90 -7.91 -9.37
N LEU A 25 18.65 -9.22 -9.41
CA LEU A 25 19.45 -10.19 -10.17
C LEU A 25 18.65 -10.59 -11.40
N LYS A 26 19.17 -10.28 -12.60
CA LYS A 26 18.46 -10.51 -13.88
C LYS A 26 19.12 -11.57 -14.76
N ASP A 27 20.22 -12.17 -14.29
CA ASP A 27 21.05 -13.08 -15.09
C ASP A 27 21.17 -14.47 -14.47
N ALA A 28 22.00 -15.32 -15.10
CA ALA A 28 22.30 -16.67 -14.65
C ALA A 28 22.85 -16.76 -13.22
N THR A 29 23.41 -15.68 -12.67
CA THR A 29 23.92 -15.62 -11.30
C THR A 29 22.77 -15.77 -10.30
N GLY A 30 21.61 -15.16 -10.59
CA GLY A 30 20.39 -15.30 -9.79
C GLY A 30 19.87 -16.72 -9.77
N THR A 31 19.85 -17.41 -10.95
CA THR A 31 19.37 -18.79 -11.05
C THR A 31 20.29 -19.78 -10.34
N ALA A 32 21.60 -19.53 -10.31
CA ALA A 32 22.55 -20.41 -9.62
C ALA A 32 22.35 -20.41 -8.09
N ILE A 33 21.95 -19.29 -7.51
CA ILE A 33 21.78 -19.15 -6.05
C ILE A 33 20.35 -19.53 -5.60
N TYR A 34 19.33 -19.16 -6.40
CA TYR A 34 17.91 -19.27 -6.02
C TYR A 34 17.15 -20.36 -6.77
N GLY A 35 17.84 -21.14 -7.63
CA GLY A 35 17.29 -22.28 -8.35
C GLY A 35 16.39 -21.90 -9.53
N VAL A 36 15.66 -22.89 -10.04
CA VAL A 36 14.87 -22.81 -11.30
C VAL A 36 13.80 -21.71 -11.26
N ARG A 37 13.29 -21.39 -10.09
CA ARG A 37 12.26 -20.33 -9.90
C ARG A 37 12.78 -18.93 -10.20
N ALA A 38 14.09 -18.75 -10.19
CA ALA A 38 14.74 -17.47 -10.48
C ALA A 38 14.88 -17.16 -11.99
N GLY A 39 14.33 -18.01 -12.88
CA GLY A 39 14.46 -17.84 -14.34
C GLY A 39 13.99 -16.49 -14.88
N ASN A 40 13.05 -15.81 -14.20
CA ASN A 40 12.58 -14.47 -14.53
C ASN A 40 13.30 -13.35 -13.77
N GLY A 41 14.36 -13.66 -13.03
CA GLY A 41 15.09 -12.77 -12.16
C GLY A 41 14.65 -12.87 -10.69
N VAL A 42 15.46 -12.24 -9.82
CA VAL A 42 15.23 -12.23 -8.38
C VAL A 42 15.33 -10.81 -7.85
N ILE A 43 14.41 -10.42 -6.99
CA ILE A 43 14.49 -9.21 -6.17
C ILE A 43 14.85 -9.65 -4.77
N ALA A 44 16.13 -9.50 -4.40
CA ALA A 44 16.64 -9.82 -3.07
C ALA A 44 16.57 -8.57 -2.18
N ILE A 45 15.84 -8.67 -1.08
CA ILE A 45 15.68 -7.60 -0.10
C ILE A 45 16.39 -8.00 1.18
N THR A 46 17.31 -7.14 1.61
CA THR A 46 18.02 -7.29 2.89
C THR A 46 17.45 -6.31 3.90
N THR A 47 17.07 -6.79 5.08
CA THR A 47 16.57 -5.94 6.15
C THR A 47 17.69 -5.37 7.01
N LYS A 48 17.42 -4.24 7.65
CA LYS A 48 18.33 -3.59 8.59
C LYS A 48 18.67 -4.53 9.74
N LYS A 49 19.94 -4.70 10.00
CA LYS A 49 20.45 -5.53 11.08
C LYS A 49 20.13 -4.91 12.44
N MET A 50 19.83 -5.75 13.41
CA MET A 50 19.74 -5.34 14.81
C MET A 50 21.13 -4.97 15.32
N GLN A 51 21.19 -3.99 16.21
CA GLN A 51 22.44 -3.52 16.80
C GLN A 51 22.46 -3.80 18.29
N ALA A 52 23.58 -4.31 18.78
CA ALA A 52 23.84 -4.46 20.20
C ALA A 52 23.85 -3.09 20.90
N GLY A 53 23.41 -3.08 22.15
CA GLY A 53 23.35 -1.88 22.97
C GLY A 53 22.15 -1.84 23.90
N ASN A 54 21.98 -0.69 24.54
CA ASN A 54 20.85 -0.44 25.41
C ASN A 54 19.53 -0.55 24.63
N ILE A 55 18.43 -0.74 25.35
CA ILE A 55 17.09 -0.75 24.78
C ILE A 55 16.84 0.57 24.06
N ARG A 56 16.45 0.48 22.79
CA ARG A 56 16.05 1.60 21.94
C ARG A 56 14.59 1.45 21.58
N LEU A 57 13.84 2.52 21.75
CA LEU A 57 12.44 2.63 21.37
C LEU A 57 12.35 3.61 20.20
N HIS A 58 11.77 3.16 19.09
CA HIS A 58 11.53 3.96 17.91
C HIS A 58 10.02 4.05 17.65
N TYR A 59 9.51 5.26 17.60
CA TYR A 59 8.16 5.52 17.12
C TYR A 59 8.24 6.29 15.82
N ARG A 60 7.48 5.85 14.83
CA ARG A 60 7.34 6.53 13.53
C ARG A 60 5.88 6.73 13.20
N PHE A 61 5.59 7.92 12.71
CA PHE A 61 4.31 8.27 12.10
C PHE A 61 4.54 8.66 10.64
N ASP A 62 3.82 8.03 9.72
CA ASP A 62 3.79 8.40 8.32
C ASP A 62 2.36 8.82 8.00
N GLY A 63 2.16 10.02 7.47
CA GLY A 63 0.87 10.56 7.05
C GLY A 63 0.91 11.08 5.62
N GLY A 64 -0.19 10.94 4.89
CA GLY A 64 -0.30 11.40 3.52
C GLY A 64 -1.74 11.61 3.08
N ILE A 65 -1.92 12.47 2.07
CA ILE A 65 -3.21 12.73 1.43
C ILE A 65 -3.13 12.21 0.00
N ASP A 66 -4.12 11.39 -0.38
CA ASP A 66 -4.23 10.92 -1.75
C ASP A 66 -5.22 11.77 -2.52
N VAL A 67 -4.77 12.30 -3.65
CA VAL A 67 -5.59 13.09 -4.57
C VAL A 67 -5.63 12.39 -5.92
N ALA A 68 -6.84 12.12 -6.44
CA ALA A 68 -6.99 11.59 -7.78
C ALA A 68 -6.61 12.67 -8.81
N ASP A 69 -5.64 12.38 -9.67
CA ASP A 69 -5.35 13.21 -10.82
C ASP A 69 -6.30 12.84 -11.96
N LEU A 70 -7.21 13.76 -12.27
CA LEU A 70 -8.19 13.63 -13.35
C LEU A 70 -7.85 14.50 -14.56
N SER A 71 -6.65 15.09 -14.61
CA SER A 71 -6.27 16.07 -15.65
C SER A 71 -6.17 15.48 -17.06
N SER A 72 -5.94 14.15 -17.14
CA SER A 72 -5.88 13.42 -18.43
C SER A 72 -7.24 12.96 -18.97
N TYR A 73 -8.31 13.17 -18.20
CA TYR A 73 -9.66 12.79 -18.62
C TYR A 73 -10.43 13.99 -19.15
N ASP A 74 -10.68 14.02 -20.44
CA ASP A 74 -11.53 15.01 -21.10
C ASP A 74 -12.91 14.40 -21.40
N ILE A 75 -13.77 14.42 -20.38
CA ILE A 75 -15.13 13.87 -20.45
C ILE A 75 -16.13 15.02 -20.40
N MET A 76 -17.11 14.99 -21.30
CA MET A 76 -18.21 15.94 -21.30
C MET A 76 -18.91 15.98 -19.93
N ASP A 77 -19.16 17.18 -19.45
CA ASP A 77 -20.03 17.40 -18.31
C ASP A 77 -21.52 17.22 -18.68
N ALA A 78 -22.40 17.28 -17.69
CA ALA A 78 -23.82 17.04 -17.93
C ALA A 78 -24.45 18.11 -18.86
N SER A 79 -24.00 19.36 -18.80
CA SER A 79 -24.52 20.43 -19.64
C SER A 79 -24.06 20.28 -21.09
N GLN A 80 -22.80 19.90 -21.30
CA GLN A 80 -22.25 19.61 -22.63
C GLN A 80 -22.96 18.41 -23.27
N LYS A 81 -23.20 17.35 -22.48
CA LYS A 81 -23.94 16.17 -22.93
C LYS A 81 -25.37 16.53 -23.33
N LEU A 82 -26.09 17.31 -22.50
CA LEU A 82 -27.44 17.77 -22.83
C LEU A 82 -27.48 18.62 -24.09
N ALA A 83 -26.50 19.51 -24.29
CA ALA A 83 -26.39 20.30 -25.50
C ALA A 83 -26.16 19.42 -26.75
N LEU A 84 -25.31 18.41 -26.63
CA LEU A 84 -25.09 17.44 -27.71
C LEU A 84 -26.38 16.64 -28.01
N GLU A 85 -27.05 16.11 -27.01
CA GLU A 85 -28.30 15.38 -27.15
C GLU A 85 -29.40 16.23 -27.82
N LYS A 86 -29.47 17.54 -27.47
CA LYS A 86 -30.39 18.48 -28.11
C LYS A 86 -30.04 18.69 -29.57
N SER A 87 -28.73 18.85 -29.92
CA SER A 87 -28.30 18.98 -31.28
C SER A 87 -28.58 17.76 -32.15
N MET A 88 -28.70 16.58 -31.54
CA MET A 88 -29.07 15.33 -32.19
C MET A 88 -30.59 15.12 -32.29
N GLY A 89 -31.40 16.10 -31.89
CA GLY A 89 -32.87 16.02 -31.95
C GLY A 89 -33.55 15.19 -30.87
N MET A 90 -32.81 14.73 -29.84
CA MET A 90 -33.36 13.87 -28.78
C MET A 90 -34.46 14.56 -27.94
N TYR A 91 -34.56 15.88 -28.01
CA TYR A 91 -35.54 16.69 -27.31
C TYR A 91 -36.55 17.38 -28.24
N ASP A 92 -36.56 17.01 -29.54
CA ASP A 92 -37.50 17.58 -30.50
C ASP A 92 -38.96 17.33 -30.06
N GLY A 93 -39.73 18.43 -29.96
CA GLY A 93 -41.10 18.41 -29.42
C GLY A 93 -41.20 18.34 -27.90
N ASN A 94 -40.09 18.28 -27.12
CA ASN A 94 -40.13 18.20 -25.67
C ASN A 94 -39.13 19.15 -25.00
N ASP A 95 -39.16 20.43 -25.32
CA ASP A 95 -38.32 21.46 -24.72
C ASP A 95 -38.49 21.57 -23.20
N ALA A 96 -39.67 21.25 -22.68
CA ALA A 96 -39.90 21.25 -21.23
C ALA A 96 -39.00 20.27 -20.48
N LEU A 97 -38.87 19.06 -21.00
CA LEU A 97 -37.95 18.05 -20.44
C LEU A 97 -36.48 18.48 -20.51
N TYR A 98 -36.07 19.13 -21.61
CA TYR A 98 -34.71 19.67 -21.72
C TYR A 98 -34.44 20.73 -20.65
N GLN A 99 -35.38 21.68 -20.43
CA GLN A 99 -35.25 22.72 -19.41
C GLN A 99 -35.24 22.14 -17.99
N GLU A 100 -36.03 21.11 -17.74
CA GLU A 100 -36.04 20.40 -16.45
C GLU A 100 -34.66 19.77 -16.17
N ARG A 101 -34.08 19.08 -17.14
CA ARG A 101 -32.75 18.45 -16.99
C ARG A 101 -31.64 19.47 -16.82
N LEU A 102 -31.71 20.63 -17.49
CA LEU A 102 -30.78 21.72 -17.27
C LEU A 102 -30.80 22.27 -15.83
N LYS A 103 -31.97 22.32 -15.21
CA LYS A 103 -32.16 22.77 -13.82
C LYS A 103 -31.57 21.80 -12.80
N ASN A 104 -31.48 20.51 -13.12
CA ASN A 104 -30.98 19.48 -12.21
C ASN A 104 -29.48 19.55 -11.89
N GLY A 105 -28.79 20.55 -12.45
CA GLY A 105 -27.39 20.86 -12.15
C GLY A 105 -26.38 20.04 -12.99
N ASN A 106 -25.15 20.53 -12.97
CA ASN A 106 -24.03 19.92 -13.70
C ASN A 106 -23.21 19.00 -12.78
N THR A 107 -23.52 17.70 -12.78
CA THR A 107 -22.81 16.71 -11.98
C THR A 107 -21.52 16.28 -12.68
N ASN A 108 -20.39 16.48 -12.02
CA ASN A 108 -19.13 15.88 -12.45
C ASN A 108 -19.05 14.42 -12.01
N TRP A 109 -19.43 13.53 -12.93
CA TRP A 109 -19.50 12.08 -12.68
C TRP A 109 -18.14 11.44 -12.36
N LEU A 110 -17.02 12.02 -12.82
CA LEU A 110 -15.68 11.55 -12.45
C LEU A 110 -15.39 11.74 -10.96
N LYS A 111 -15.92 12.82 -10.36
CA LYS A 111 -15.68 13.13 -8.95
C LYS A 111 -16.64 12.43 -7.99
N VAL A 112 -17.81 11.98 -8.49
CA VAL A 112 -18.85 11.35 -7.65
C VAL A 112 -18.31 10.17 -6.86
N PRO A 113 -17.59 9.19 -7.46
CA PRO A 113 -17.07 8.03 -6.74
C PRO A 113 -15.81 8.32 -5.93
N LEU A 114 -15.22 9.50 -6.06
CA LEU A 114 -13.91 9.82 -5.51
C LEU A 114 -14.01 10.63 -4.22
N GLN A 115 -12.99 10.46 -3.39
CA GLN A 115 -12.73 11.24 -2.18
C GLN A 115 -11.23 11.50 -2.05
N THR A 116 -10.86 12.46 -1.20
CA THR A 116 -9.48 12.77 -0.86
C THR A 116 -9.20 12.24 0.54
N PRO A 117 -8.74 10.99 0.68
CA PRO A 117 -8.50 10.41 1.99
C PRO A 117 -7.19 10.90 2.59
N PHE A 118 -7.17 11.06 3.89
CA PHE A 118 -5.95 11.09 4.68
C PHE A 118 -5.59 9.65 5.06
N ARG A 119 -4.37 9.22 4.71
CA ARG A 119 -3.81 7.94 5.13
C ARG A 119 -2.77 8.16 6.20
N HIS A 120 -2.70 7.25 7.17
CA HIS A 120 -1.69 7.31 8.20
C HIS A 120 -1.23 5.92 8.62
N LYS A 121 0.01 5.85 9.08
CA LYS A 121 0.65 4.64 9.57
C LYS A 121 1.41 4.96 10.84
N HIS A 122 1.20 4.15 11.85
CA HIS A 122 1.92 4.18 13.12
C HIS A 122 2.82 2.95 13.21
N GLN A 123 4.05 3.16 13.59
CA GLN A 123 5.01 2.09 13.85
C GLN A 123 5.68 2.32 15.17
N LEU A 124 5.72 1.27 15.98
CA LEU A 124 6.45 1.24 17.23
C LEU A 124 7.44 0.08 17.16
N GLU A 125 8.71 0.33 17.40
CA GLU A 125 9.75 -0.69 17.41
C GLU A 125 10.58 -0.54 18.67
N ILE A 126 10.86 -1.67 19.31
CA ILE A 126 11.78 -1.79 20.40
C ILE A 126 12.87 -2.78 20.02
N GLU A 127 14.14 -2.41 20.19
CA GLU A 127 15.25 -3.29 19.94
C GLU A 127 16.35 -3.10 20.97
N GLY A 128 17.16 -4.14 21.16
CA GLY A 128 18.30 -4.11 22.07
C GLY A 128 19.01 -5.45 22.15
N GLY A 129 19.88 -5.56 23.14
CA GLY A 129 20.62 -6.78 23.39
C GLY A 129 22.13 -6.57 23.44
N ASP A 130 22.86 -7.67 23.51
CA ASP A 130 24.32 -7.68 23.57
C ASP A 130 24.92 -8.45 22.40
N SER A 131 26.23 -8.77 22.48
CA SER A 131 26.93 -9.54 21.45
C SER A 131 26.42 -10.98 21.26
N SER A 132 25.70 -11.52 22.25
CA SER A 132 25.21 -12.89 22.27
C SER A 132 23.73 -13.00 21.96
N ILE A 133 22.94 -12.03 22.40
CA ILE A 133 21.48 -12.01 22.22
C ILE A 133 21.06 -10.64 21.71
N LEU A 134 20.43 -10.61 20.53
CA LEU A 134 19.76 -9.44 19.99
C LEU A 134 18.28 -9.70 19.86
N TYR A 135 17.47 -8.74 20.22
CA TYR A 135 16.02 -8.82 20.08
C TYR A 135 15.43 -7.57 19.47
N ARG A 136 14.35 -7.77 18.75
CA ARG A 136 13.49 -6.72 18.19
C ARG A 136 12.04 -7.14 18.31
N ALA A 137 11.20 -6.23 18.74
CA ALA A 137 9.75 -6.36 18.61
C ALA A 137 9.20 -5.11 17.93
N TYR A 138 8.20 -5.27 17.10
CA TYR A 138 7.56 -4.13 16.42
C TYR A 138 6.06 -4.31 16.34
N PHE A 139 5.39 -3.18 16.31
CA PHE A 139 3.96 -3.06 16.06
C PHE A 139 3.73 -2.04 14.96
N LEU A 140 2.84 -2.37 14.02
CA LEU A 140 2.41 -1.50 12.93
C LEU A 140 0.90 -1.42 12.94
N ALA A 141 0.35 -0.21 12.75
CA ALA A 141 -1.07 0.00 12.61
C ALA A 141 -1.38 1.08 11.56
N THR A 142 -2.36 0.78 10.71
CA THR A 142 -2.93 1.73 9.75
C THR A 142 -4.46 1.78 9.93
N PRO A 143 -4.96 2.26 11.09
CA PRO A 143 -6.37 2.24 11.40
C PRO A 143 -7.15 3.28 10.59
N GLY A 144 -8.33 2.92 10.09
CA GLY A 144 -9.25 3.85 9.45
C GLY A 144 -8.83 4.39 8.09
N ASN A 145 -7.78 3.82 7.47
CA ASN A 145 -7.33 4.28 6.16
C ASN A 145 -8.38 3.99 5.08
N LYS A 146 -8.79 5.05 4.39
CA LYS A 146 -9.71 4.99 3.26
C LYS A 146 -8.93 5.03 1.95
N GLY A 147 -9.48 4.43 0.90
CA GLY A 147 -8.96 4.58 -0.45
C GLY A 147 -9.51 5.83 -1.14
N VAL A 148 -8.99 6.11 -2.33
CA VAL A 148 -9.44 7.23 -3.18
C VAL A 148 -10.89 7.04 -3.66
N MET A 149 -11.33 5.80 -3.85
CA MET A 149 -12.74 5.52 -4.15
C MET A 149 -13.57 5.49 -2.87
N LYS A 150 -14.71 6.16 -2.87
CA LYS A 150 -15.65 6.16 -1.73
C LYS A 150 -16.09 4.75 -1.38
N GLY A 151 -16.17 4.47 -0.09
CA GLY A 151 -16.55 3.16 0.43
C GLY A 151 -15.40 2.16 0.54
N SER A 152 -14.26 2.40 -0.10
CA SER A 152 -13.08 1.57 0.10
C SER A 152 -12.36 1.90 1.41
N LYS A 153 -11.86 0.86 2.08
CA LYS A 153 -11.14 0.96 3.34
C LYS A 153 -10.13 -0.19 3.45
N ARG A 154 -8.96 0.09 4.03
CA ARG A 154 -7.98 -0.95 4.35
C ARG A 154 -7.29 -0.63 5.66
N ASP A 155 -7.56 -1.44 6.68
CA ASP A 155 -6.86 -1.42 7.94
C ASP A 155 -5.81 -2.54 7.96
N HIS A 156 -4.60 -2.25 8.40
CA HIS A 156 -3.54 -3.24 8.56
C HIS A 156 -2.93 -3.11 9.93
N TYR A 157 -2.86 -4.22 10.63
CA TYR A 157 -2.19 -4.35 11.92
C TYR A 157 -1.16 -5.47 11.81
N ALA A 158 0.06 -5.20 12.23
CA ALA A 158 1.09 -6.21 12.28
C ALA A 158 1.81 -6.16 13.63
N ILE A 159 2.14 -7.33 14.14
CA ILE A 159 3.06 -7.50 15.26
C ILE A 159 4.14 -8.47 14.83
N GLY A 160 5.37 -8.19 15.21
CA GLY A 160 6.45 -9.11 14.91
C GLY A 160 7.54 -9.03 15.96
N THR A 161 8.24 -10.15 16.10
CA THR A 161 9.40 -10.29 16.97
C THR A 161 10.53 -10.95 16.21
N ARG A 162 11.76 -10.59 16.54
CA ARG A 162 12.97 -11.26 16.07
C ARG A 162 13.92 -11.46 17.23
N LEU A 163 14.49 -12.65 17.32
CA LEU A 163 15.48 -13.02 18.30
C LEU A 163 16.67 -13.66 17.58
N ASP A 164 17.84 -13.06 17.72
CA ASP A 164 19.08 -13.60 17.21
C ASP A 164 19.96 -14.00 18.42
N TYR A 165 20.33 -15.28 18.49
CA TYR A 165 21.28 -15.79 19.45
C TYR A 165 22.56 -16.22 18.76
N ARG A 166 23.73 -15.79 19.29
CA ARG A 166 25.03 -16.17 18.74
C ARG A 166 26.02 -16.46 19.84
N ASN A 167 26.71 -17.57 19.69
CA ASN A 167 27.93 -17.85 20.43
C ASN A 167 29.05 -18.34 19.49
N SER A 168 30.20 -18.79 20.01
CA SER A 168 31.33 -19.24 19.20
C SER A 168 31.05 -20.45 18.28
N LYS A 169 29.98 -21.21 18.52
CA LYS A 169 29.66 -22.46 17.81
C LYS A 169 28.29 -22.47 17.16
N LEU A 170 27.38 -21.61 17.59
CA LEU A 170 25.98 -21.66 17.20
C LEU A 170 25.46 -20.25 16.89
N TYR A 171 24.72 -20.15 15.79
CA TYR A 171 23.88 -19.02 15.48
C TYR A 171 22.45 -19.50 15.26
N VAL A 172 21.50 -18.92 15.99
CA VAL A 172 20.06 -19.17 15.85
C VAL A 172 19.38 -17.84 15.65
N SER A 173 18.53 -17.76 14.64
CA SER A 173 17.67 -16.60 14.38
C SER A 173 16.25 -17.07 14.24
N ASP A 174 15.34 -16.46 14.97
CA ASP A 174 13.90 -16.69 14.89
C ASP A 174 13.19 -15.38 14.59
N GLU A 175 12.26 -15.41 13.65
CA GLU A 175 11.41 -14.27 13.33
C GLU A 175 9.96 -14.71 13.21
N LEU A 176 9.12 -14.17 14.07
CA LEU A 176 7.66 -14.34 14.03
C LEU A 176 7.03 -13.03 13.56
N ARG A 177 6.07 -13.14 12.64
CA ARG A 177 5.24 -12.02 12.20
C ARG A 177 3.79 -12.47 12.05
N ILE A 178 2.89 -11.67 12.58
CA ILE A 178 1.45 -11.84 12.45
C ILE A 178 0.89 -10.56 11.84
N ASP A 179 0.18 -10.70 10.73
CA ASP A 179 -0.50 -9.61 10.03
C ASP A 179 -2.01 -9.87 10.06
N VAL A 180 -2.77 -8.82 10.35
CA VAL A 180 -4.23 -8.82 10.29
C VAL A 180 -4.66 -7.67 9.41
N ILE A 181 -5.36 -7.98 8.32
CA ILE A 181 -5.79 -7.01 7.32
C ILE A 181 -7.30 -7.07 7.19
N TYR A 182 -7.96 -5.93 7.36
CA TYR A 182 -9.38 -5.75 7.11
C TYR A 182 -9.55 -4.85 5.89
N GLY A 183 -10.07 -5.40 4.81
CA GLY A 183 -10.35 -4.69 3.58
C GLY A 183 -11.85 -4.54 3.35
N LYS A 184 -12.24 -3.41 2.76
CA LYS A 184 -13.55 -3.20 2.17
C LYS A 184 -13.35 -2.54 0.81
N GLU A 185 -13.92 -3.15 -0.23
CA GLU A 185 -13.87 -2.61 -1.57
C GLU A 185 -14.94 -1.54 -1.78
N SER A 186 -14.71 -0.72 -2.79
CA SER A 186 -15.65 0.32 -3.19
C SER A 186 -16.86 -0.32 -3.90
N PRO A 187 -18.09 0.22 -3.72
CA PRO A 187 -19.23 -0.19 -4.54
C PRO A 187 -19.14 0.33 -5.99
N TYR A 188 -18.13 1.13 -6.32
CA TYR A 188 -17.95 1.75 -7.64
C TYR A 188 -16.94 1.00 -8.54
N GLY A 189 -16.33 -0.08 -8.07
CA GLY A 189 -15.39 -0.87 -8.85
C GLY A 189 -14.64 -1.90 -8.02
#